data_c55660e286a15a467104d249a2fc2824
#
_entry.id   c55660e286a15a467104d249a2fc2824
#
_cell.length_a   1.000
_cell.length_b   1.000
_cell.length_c   1.000
_cell.angle_alpha   90.00
_cell.angle_beta   90.00
_cell.angle_gamma   90.00
#
_symmetry.space_group_name_H-M   'P 1'
#
loop_
_entity.id
_entity.type
_entity.pdbx_description
1 polymer ?
#
loop_
_entity_poly.entity_id
_entity_poly.type
_entity_poly.pdbx_seq_one_letter_code
_entity_poly.pdbx_strand_id
1 'polypeptide(L)'
;MPGYPRGNNGKYSDEMIRKSYTYVEGENRSMNRLLNTVYTTPTPFGTAALWWLGQMGLIVKAGNTVVCIDYYAAPEPRRQTKPPIPAEELEGMNAILGTHDHLDHIDHESWRIWAKTCPEAMFVFPAAHRNAVLADGVAPQNARGLNDGESLKVGDLTIRAVAAAHEFLARDPETGLYPCLQYMIEGNGVRIYHAGDTLRYEGMLPRLQSFGRIDAALLPINGRDGVRYRRNCIGNMTFQEAADLAGEFGVGCVLPGHWDMFADNSADPAAFADYLDAKYPGRMACIIPEVMKPVMISGSLSENK
;
A
#
# COMPACT_ATOMS: atom_id res chain seq x y z
N MET A 1 17.39 11.03 -34.55
CA MET A 1 16.88 11.20 -33.19
C MET A 1 17.24 12.60 -32.71
N PRO A 2 16.30 13.53 -32.50
CA PRO A 2 16.60 14.85 -31.97
C PRO A 2 16.52 14.81 -30.44
N GLY A 3 17.56 15.35 -29.77
CA GLY A 3 17.68 15.41 -28.32
C GLY A 3 16.69 16.38 -27.68
N TYR A 4 16.18 15.99 -26.52
CA TYR A 4 15.36 16.83 -25.64
C TYR A 4 16.21 17.93 -24.99
N PRO A 5 15.72 19.17 -24.87
CA PRO A 5 16.40 20.22 -24.15
C PRO A 5 16.34 19.93 -22.63
N ARG A 6 17.49 20.00 -21.98
CA ARG A 6 17.63 19.94 -20.51
C ARG A 6 16.98 21.18 -19.91
N GLY A 7 15.93 20.98 -19.11
CA GLY A 7 15.31 22.03 -18.31
C GLY A 7 16.26 22.54 -17.23
N ASN A 8 16.21 23.85 -17.02
CA ASN A 8 16.98 24.63 -16.09
C ASN A 8 16.77 24.13 -14.63
N ASN A 9 17.83 23.64 -14.01
CA ASN A 9 17.88 23.38 -12.58
C ASN A 9 17.84 24.72 -11.81
N GLY A 10 16.64 25.15 -11.41
CA GLY A 10 16.48 26.20 -10.42
C GLY A 10 17.08 25.74 -9.09
N LYS A 11 18.25 26.33 -8.71
CA LYS A 11 18.86 26.17 -7.40
C LYS A 11 17.91 26.75 -6.33
N TYR A 12 17.19 25.88 -5.62
CA TYR A 12 16.64 26.26 -4.33
C TYR A 12 17.83 26.38 -3.36
N SER A 13 17.98 27.55 -2.74
CA SER A 13 19.09 27.82 -1.83
C SER A 13 18.93 26.95 -0.57
N ASP A 14 20.04 26.36 -0.11
CA ASP A 14 20.16 25.58 1.13
C ASP A 14 19.61 26.30 2.39
N GLU A 15 19.38 27.61 2.29
CA GLU A 15 18.88 28.45 3.37
C GLU A 15 17.36 28.32 3.60
N MET A 16 16.56 27.94 2.58
CA MET A 16 15.12 27.68 2.75
C MET A 16 14.84 26.31 3.37
N ILE A 17 15.73 25.34 3.17
CA ILE A 17 15.62 24.01 3.75
C ILE A 17 15.99 24.02 5.24
N ARG A 18 16.91 24.90 5.65
CA ARG A 18 17.37 24.99 7.06
C ARG A 18 16.40 25.68 8.03
N LYS A 19 15.38 26.37 7.56
CA LYS A 19 14.46 27.14 8.45
C LYS A 19 13.26 26.34 8.97
N SER A 20 13.07 25.09 8.58
CA SER A 20 11.94 24.27 9.06
C SER A 20 12.29 23.22 10.13
N TYR A 21 13.57 23.02 10.46
CA TYR A 21 13.97 21.98 11.41
C TYR A 21 14.95 22.51 12.47
N THR A 22 14.41 23.12 13.53
CA THR A 22 15.15 23.23 14.79
C THR A 22 14.95 21.92 15.57
N TYR A 23 15.94 21.07 15.55
CA TYR A 23 16.02 19.88 16.39
C TYR A 23 16.20 20.36 17.85
N VAL A 24 15.22 20.11 18.69
CA VAL A 24 15.35 20.24 20.14
C VAL A 24 15.72 18.85 20.66
N GLU A 25 16.99 18.66 21.04
CA GLU A 25 17.45 17.47 21.76
C GLU A 25 16.81 17.46 23.16
N GLY A 26 16.11 16.36 23.49
CA GLY A 26 15.86 16.02 24.89
C GLY A 26 14.41 15.98 25.37
N GLU A 27 13.39 15.97 24.51
CA GLU A 27 12.03 15.69 24.94
C GLU A 27 11.69 14.20 24.74
N ASN A 28 11.14 13.60 25.80
CA ASN A 28 10.49 12.29 25.76
C ASN A 28 9.36 12.36 24.72
N ARG A 29 9.63 12.01 23.45
CA ARG A 29 8.65 12.08 22.37
C ARG A 29 7.51 11.14 22.72
N SER A 30 6.36 11.68 23.09
CA SER A 30 5.15 10.88 23.22
C SER A 30 4.78 10.36 21.83
N MET A 31 4.47 9.06 21.72
CA MET A 31 3.98 8.44 20.49
C MET A 31 2.89 9.29 19.83
N ASN A 32 2.93 9.42 18.50
CA ASN A 32 1.90 10.12 17.75
C ASN A 32 0.50 9.63 18.15
N ARG A 33 -0.43 10.56 18.39
CA ARG A 33 -1.78 10.23 18.86
C ARG A 33 -2.52 9.25 17.94
N LEU A 34 -2.32 9.37 16.63
CA LEU A 34 -2.95 8.48 15.64
C LEU A 34 -2.35 7.07 15.72
N LEU A 35 -1.01 6.96 15.85
CA LEU A 35 -0.36 5.66 16.07
C LEU A 35 -0.76 5.03 17.40
N ASN A 36 -0.93 5.82 18.45
CA ASN A 36 -1.43 5.28 19.70
C ASN A 36 -2.80 4.61 19.53
N THR A 37 -3.70 5.15 18.68
CA THR A 37 -4.97 4.46 18.39
C THR A 37 -4.75 3.13 17.70
N VAL A 38 -3.76 3.02 16.80
CA VAL A 38 -3.41 1.75 16.14
C VAL A 38 -2.98 0.71 17.17
N TYR A 39 -2.05 1.08 18.06
CA TYR A 39 -1.51 0.11 19.03
C TYR A 39 -2.52 -0.28 20.13
N THR A 40 -3.40 0.64 20.52
CA THR A 40 -4.39 0.39 21.58
C THR A 40 -5.68 -0.26 21.09
N THR A 41 -5.96 -0.25 19.77
CA THR A 41 -7.15 -0.92 19.23
C THR A 41 -7.03 -2.44 19.39
N PRO A 42 -7.97 -3.10 20.08
CA PRO A 42 -7.91 -4.55 20.26
C PRO A 42 -8.29 -5.28 18.98
N THR A 43 -7.51 -6.29 18.63
CA THR A 43 -7.77 -7.21 17.51
C THR A 43 -7.71 -8.66 18.00
N PRO A 44 -8.76 -9.12 18.71
CA PRO A 44 -8.86 -10.51 19.16
C PRO A 44 -8.87 -11.46 17.96
N PHE A 45 -8.66 -12.76 18.21
CA PHE A 45 -8.70 -13.77 17.15
C PHE A 45 -9.99 -13.66 16.31
N GLY A 46 -9.85 -13.80 15.01
CA GLY A 46 -10.94 -13.59 14.04
C GLY A 46 -11.19 -12.13 13.70
N THR A 47 -10.33 -11.18 14.11
CA THR A 47 -10.48 -9.77 13.74
C THR A 47 -9.19 -9.12 13.27
N ALA A 48 -9.33 -8.09 12.45
CA ALA A 48 -8.27 -7.14 12.11
C ALA A 48 -8.82 -5.72 12.13
N ALA A 49 -7.93 -4.75 12.25
CA ALA A 49 -8.24 -3.33 12.09
C ALA A 49 -7.38 -2.74 10.99
N LEU A 50 -8.01 -1.95 10.11
CA LEU A 50 -7.39 -1.30 8.97
C LEU A 50 -7.47 0.21 9.15
N TRP A 51 -6.38 0.93 8.87
CA TRP A 51 -6.35 2.40 8.80
C TRP A 51 -5.81 2.81 7.43
N TRP A 52 -6.65 3.46 6.67
CA TRP A 52 -6.25 4.03 5.39
C TRP A 52 -5.47 5.33 5.60
N LEU A 53 -4.37 5.49 4.86
CA LEU A 53 -3.43 6.61 4.98
C LEU A 53 -3.51 7.58 3.77
N GLY A 54 -4.47 7.35 2.88
CA GLY A 54 -4.54 7.98 1.57
C GLY A 54 -3.89 7.12 0.49
N GLN A 55 -4.24 7.34 -0.76
CA GLN A 55 -3.75 6.63 -1.94
C GLN A 55 -3.94 5.11 -1.81
N MET A 56 -2.88 4.32 -1.87
CA MET A 56 -2.89 2.89 -1.50
C MET A 56 -2.35 2.64 -0.10
N GLY A 57 -2.00 3.69 0.65
CA GLY A 57 -1.44 3.57 1.98
C GLY A 57 -2.39 2.91 2.98
N LEU A 58 -1.93 1.86 3.66
CA LEU A 58 -2.74 1.09 4.60
C LEU A 58 -1.90 0.63 5.80
N ILE A 59 -2.40 0.85 7.02
CA ILE A 59 -1.93 0.12 8.20
C ILE A 59 -2.90 -1.04 8.45
N VAL A 60 -2.34 -2.22 8.69
CA VAL A 60 -3.07 -3.43 9.08
C VAL A 60 -2.58 -3.87 10.44
N LYS A 61 -3.50 -4.05 11.39
CA LYS A 61 -3.25 -4.70 12.67
C LYS A 61 -4.10 -5.96 12.80
N ALA A 62 -3.46 -7.09 13.11
CA ALA A 62 -4.15 -8.32 13.43
C ALA A 62 -3.34 -9.09 14.49
N GLY A 63 -3.99 -9.50 15.57
CA GLY A 63 -3.30 -9.95 16.79
C GLY A 63 -2.40 -8.84 17.35
N ASN A 64 -1.14 -9.15 17.58
CA ASN A 64 -0.14 -8.19 18.06
C ASN A 64 0.74 -7.61 16.95
N THR A 65 0.46 -7.95 15.70
CA THR A 65 1.30 -7.55 14.57
C THR A 65 0.70 -6.37 13.82
N VAL A 66 1.53 -5.35 13.57
CA VAL A 66 1.18 -4.13 12.84
C VAL A 66 2.09 -4.01 11.62
N VAL A 67 1.50 -3.89 10.45
CA VAL A 67 2.24 -3.66 9.20
C VAL A 67 1.71 -2.42 8.48
N CYS A 68 2.61 -1.69 7.82
CA CYS A 68 2.30 -0.52 7.01
C CYS A 68 2.62 -0.82 5.55
N ILE A 69 1.72 -0.50 4.62
CA ILE A 69 1.84 -0.86 3.21
C ILE A 69 1.65 0.39 2.37
N ASP A 70 2.52 0.60 1.36
CA ASP A 70 2.42 1.66 0.35
C ASP A 70 2.14 3.05 0.95
N TYR A 71 2.74 3.36 2.09
CA TYR A 71 2.54 4.65 2.72
C TYR A 71 3.47 5.70 2.11
N TYR A 72 2.86 6.72 1.50
CA TYR A 72 3.56 7.86 0.93
C TYR A 72 3.52 9.04 1.90
N ALA A 73 4.62 9.33 2.59
CA ALA A 73 4.71 10.39 3.59
C ALA A 73 5.62 11.56 3.15
N ALA A 74 6.41 11.40 2.09
CA ALA A 74 7.26 12.47 1.57
C ALA A 74 6.46 13.68 1.07
N PRO A 75 7.03 14.89 1.16
CA PRO A 75 6.45 16.10 0.60
C PRO A 75 6.34 16.02 -0.94
N GLU A 76 5.16 16.30 -1.48
CA GLU A 76 4.93 16.40 -2.92
C GLU A 76 3.96 17.56 -3.20
N PRO A 77 4.38 18.59 -3.96
CA PRO A 77 3.56 19.78 -4.19
C PRO A 77 2.21 19.51 -4.89
N ARG A 78 2.09 18.40 -5.64
CA ARG A 78 0.85 18.02 -6.33
C ARG A 78 -0.15 17.31 -5.45
N ARG A 79 0.22 16.93 -4.21
CA ARG A 79 -0.69 16.27 -3.28
C ARG A 79 -1.83 17.20 -2.88
N GLN A 80 -3.04 16.68 -2.90
CA GLN A 80 -4.24 17.35 -2.37
C GLN A 80 -4.39 17.11 -0.87
N THR A 81 -3.85 16.00 -0.36
CA THR A 81 -3.95 15.58 1.04
C THR A 81 -2.58 15.56 1.69
N LYS A 82 -2.52 15.95 2.97
CA LYS A 82 -1.28 15.82 3.76
C LYS A 82 -1.12 14.40 4.28
N PRO A 83 0.12 13.90 4.46
CA PRO A 83 0.31 12.64 5.17
C PRO A 83 -0.24 12.75 6.59
N PRO A 84 -1.08 11.80 7.05
CA PRO A 84 -1.68 11.85 8.38
C PRO A 84 -0.66 11.63 9.50
N ILE A 85 0.42 10.93 9.22
CA ILE A 85 1.54 10.68 10.13
C ILE A 85 2.80 11.16 9.42
N PRO A 86 3.52 12.17 9.94
CA PRO A 86 4.82 12.55 9.40
C PRO A 86 5.78 11.34 9.34
N ALA A 87 6.67 11.31 8.34
CA ALA A 87 7.59 10.19 8.19
C ALA A 87 8.44 9.95 9.46
N GLU A 88 8.86 11.03 10.11
CA GLU A 88 9.67 10.99 11.33
C GLU A 88 8.92 10.47 12.56
N GLU A 89 7.59 10.41 12.47
CA GLU A 89 6.73 9.96 13.58
C GLU A 89 6.22 8.54 13.38
N LEU A 90 6.45 7.92 12.22
CA LEU A 90 6.11 6.50 12.04
C LEU A 90 7.10 5.64 12.82
N GLU A 91 6.58 4.86 13.77
CA GLU A 91 7.38 4.00 14.64
C GLU A 91 6.63 2.72 15.02
N GLY A 92 7.34 1.70 15.53
CA GLY A 92 6.76 0.50 16.09
C GLY A 92 6.17 -0.50 15.08
N MET A 93 6.37 -0.33 13.77
CA MET A 93 5.90 -1.27 12.76
C MET A 93 6.69 -2.59 12.82
N ASN A 94 6.00 -3.73 12.71
CA ASN A 94 6.65 -5.02 12.54
C ASN A 94 7.17 -5.22 11.11
N ALA A 95 6.45 -4.66 10.13
CA ALA A 95 6.94 -4.56 8.75
C ALA A 95 6.42 -3.32 8.03
N ILE A 96 7.22 -2.86 7.05
CA ILE A 96 6.88 -1.81 6.10
C ILE A 96 6.98 -2.43 4.72
N LEU A 97 5.88 -2.37 3.95
CA LEU A 97 5.74 -3.02 2.66
C LEU A 97 5.63 -1.98 1.55
N GLY A 98 6.28 -2.23 0.41
CA GLY A 98 6.08 -1.51 -0.84
C GLY A 98 5.74 -2.49 -1.96
N THR A 99 4.72 -2.18 -2.75
CA THR A 99 4.26 -3.07 -3.83
C THR A 99 5.08 -2.93 -5.10
N HIS A 100 5.63 -1.76 -5.41
CA HIS A 100 6.47 -1.49 -6.57
C HIS A 100 7.24 -0.17 -6.40
N ASP A 101 8.20 0.09 -7.29
CA ASP A 101 9.13 1.22 -7.21
C ASP A 101 8.57 2.49 -7.89
N HIS A 102 7.38 2.92 -7.43
CA HIS A 102 6.88 4.28 -7.66
C HIS A 102 6.89 5.05 -6.35
N LEU A 103 7.01 6.39 -6.46
CA LEU A 103 7.22 7.27 -5.31
C LEU A 103 6.12 7.20 -4.25
N ASP A 104 4.90 6.88 -4.64
CA ASP A 104 3.73 6.77 -3.76
C ASP A 104 3.51 5.34 -3.20
N HIS A 105 4.45 4.41 -3.45
CA HIS A 105 4.43 3.03 -2.95
C HIS A 105 5.74 2.62 -2.24
N ILE A 106 6.91 2.72 -2.91
CA ILE A 106 8.21 2.68 -2.24
C ILE A 106 8.72 4.12 -2.16
N ASP A 107 8.28 4.82 -1.11
CA ASP A 107 8.69 6.19 -0.83
C ASP A 107 10.13 6.21 -0.28
N HIS A 108 11.10 6.23 -1.18
CA HIS A 108 12.52 6.17 -0.83
C HIS A 108 12.95 7.26 0.15
N GLU A 109 12.32 8.45 0.11
CA GLU A 109 12.62 9.52 1.07
C GLU A 109 12.18 9.12 2.48
N SER A 110 10.96 8.64 2.63
CA SER A 110 10.46 8.15 3.91
C SER A 110 11.13 6.83 4.33
N TRP A 111 11.47 5.94 3.41
CA TRP A 111 12.17 4.69 3.73
C TRP A 111 13.55 4.94 4.34
N ARG A 112 14.27 6.00 3.91
CA ARG A 112 15.54 6.44 4.55
C ARG A 112 15.34 6.91 5.98
N ILE A 113 14.19 7.49 6.28
CA ILE A 113 13.82 7.90 7.65
C ILE A 113 13.44 6.65 8.44
N TRP A 114 12.57 5.80 7.90
CA TRP A 114 12.07 4.61 8.58
C TRP A 114 13.14 3.54 8.83
N ALA A 115 14.15 3.45 7.98
CA ALA A 115 15.33 2.63 8.26
C ALA A 115 16.02 2.99 9.59
N LYS A 116 15.81 4.23 10.08
CA LYS A 116 16.36 4.73 11.35
C LYS A 116 15.33 4.75 12.48
N THR A 117 14.07 5.12 12.18
CA THR A 117 13.00 5.22 13.20
C THR A 117 12.32 3.88 13.49
N CYS A 118 12.38 2.93 12.55
CA CYS A 118 11.84 1.57 12.68
C CYS A 118 12.96 0.51 12.47
N PRO A 119 14.05 0.52 13.26
CA PRO A 119 15.22 -0.34 13.00
C PRO A 119 14.94 -1.83 13.12
N GLU A 120 13.87 -2.23 13.81
CA GLU A 120 13.45 -3.63 13.97
C GLU A 120 12.43 -4.08 12.91
N ALA A 121 11.88 -3.14 12.11
CA ALA A 121 10.89 -3.47 11.11
C ALA A 121 11.51 -4.27 9.94
N MET A 122 10.77 -5.23 9.43
CA MET A 122 11.11 -5.85 8.14
C MET A 122 10.62 -4.96 7.00
N PHE A 123 11.49 -4.66 6.05
CA PHE A 123 11.15 -3.96 4.82
C PHE A 123 10.89 -4.98 3.72
N VAL A 124 9.64 -5.08 3.28
CA VAL A 124 9.17 -6.10 2.32
C VAL A 124 8.86 -5.41 0.99
N PHE A 125 9.42 -5.93 -0.09
CA PHE A 125 9.35 -5.29 -1.40
C PHE A 125 9.57 -6.32 -2.52
N PRO A 126 9.27 -6.00 -3.81
CA PRO A 126 9.63 -6.87 -4.92
C PRO A 126 11.16 -7.05 -5.00
N ALA A 127 11.63 -8.29 -5.05
CA ALA A 127 13.07 -8.62 -5.02
C ALA A 127 13.88 -7.88 -6.11
N ALA A 128 13.23 -7.49 -7.21
CA ALA A 128 13.82 -6.69 -8.27
C ALA A 128 14.38 -5.33 -7.80
N HIS A 129 13.83 -4.75 -6.70
CA HIS A 129 14.22 -3.43 -6.18
C HIS A 129 15.21 -3.49 -5.01
N ARG A 130 15.80 -4.68 -4.73
CA ARG A 130 16.69 -4.88 -3.57
C ARG A 130 17.81 -3.86 -3.48
N ASN A 131 18.46 -3.52 -4.59
CA ASN A 131 19.59 -2.59 -4.59
C ASN A 131 19.16 -1.17 -4.22
N ALA A 132 18.01 -0.70 -4.71
CA ALA A 132 17.45 0.60 -4.38
C ALA A 132 17.11 0.69 -2.87
N VAL A 133 16.44 -0.34 -2.34
CA VAL A 133 16.08 -0.40 -0.92
C VAL A 133 17.31 -0.45 0.00
N LEU A 134 18.35 -1.16 -0.37
CA LEU A 134 19.60 -1.15 0.41
C LEU A 134 20.30 0.21 0.35
N ALA A 135 20.19 0.93 -0.77
CA ALA A 135 20.71 2.29 -0.91
C ALA A 135 19.96 3.32 -0.03
N ASP A 136 18.73 3.03 0.38
CA ASP A 136 17.98 3.83 1.37
C ASP A 136 18.47 3.61 2.82
N GLY A 137 19.43 2.73 3.03
CA GLY A 137 19.99 2.45 4.35
C GLY A 137 19.23 1.40 5.15
N VAL A 138 18.31 0.68 4.52
CA VAL A 138 17.67 -0.50 5.14
C VAL A 138 18.74 -1.57 5.39
N ALA A 139 18.81 -2.03 6.63
CA ALA A 139 19.79 -3.05 7.02
C ALA A 139 19.56 -4.35 6.23
N PRO A 140 20.60 -4.99 5.68
CA PRO A 140 20.45 -6.18 4.83
C PRO A 140 19.64 -7.33 5.46
N GLN A 141 19.74 -7.49 6.78
CA GLN A 141 19.00 -8.50 7.54
C GLN A 141 17.49 -8.17 7.65
N ASN A 142 17.09 -6.92 7.47
CA ASN A 142 15.69 -6.48 7.51
C ASN A 142 15.10 -6.34 6.11
N ALA A 143 15.92 -6.28 5.06
CA ALA A 143 15.48 -6.20 3.68
C ALA A 143 14.99 -7.57 3.18
N ARG A 144 13.69 -7.66 2.91
CA ARG A 144 12.99 -8.89 2.47
C ARG A 144 12.39 -8.71 1.09
N GLY A 145 13.20 -8.95 0.05
CA GLY A 145 12.70 -9.02 -1.32
C GLY A 145 11.88 -10.28 -1.51
N LEU A 146 10.67 -10.14 -2.05
CA LEU A 146 9.80 -11.24 -2.44
C LEU A 146 9.58 -11.26 -3.94
N ASN A 147 9.22 -12.43 -4.46
CA ASN A 147 8.77 -12.63 -5.84
C ASN A 147 7.39 -13.33 -5.85
N ASP A 148 6.76 -13.44 -7.02
CA ASP A 148 5.47 -14.13 -7.16
C ASP A 148 5.50 -15.53 -6.53
N GLY A 149 4.48 -15.84 -5.73
CA GLY A 149 4.33 -17.12 -5.04
C GLY A 149 5.11 -17.24 -3.74
N GLU A 150 6.05 -16.35 -3.45
CA GLU A 150 6.81 -16.37 -2.21
C GLU A 150 6.02 -15.80 -1.03
N SER A 151 6.43 -16.13 0.17
CA SER A 151 5.80 -15.66 1.40
C SER A 151 6.81 -15.42 2.52
N LEU A 152 6.45 -14.52 3.43
CA LEU A 152 7.22 -14.17 4.62
C LEU A 152 6.31 -14.17 5.84
N LYS A 153 6.75 -14.76 6.93
CA LYS A 153 6.09 -14.64 8.24
C LYS A 153 6.62 -13.43 8.98
N VAL A 154 5.69 -12.59 9.47
CA VAL A 154 5.97 -11.40 10.29
C VAL A 154 5.04 -11.45 11.50
N GLY A 155 5.56 -11.75 12.68
CA GLY A 155 4.75 -11.91 13.89
C GLY A 155 3.61 -12.92 13.70
N ASP A 156 2.37 -12.47 13.91
CA ASP A 156 1.15 -13.27 13.75
C ASP A 156 0.70 -13.38 12.29
N LEU A 157 1.32 -12.63 11.37
CA LEU A 157 0.91 -12.52 9.96
C LEU A 157 1.84 -13.30 9.02
N THR A 158 1.27 -13.80 7.94
CA THR A 158 1.98 -14.29 6.76
C THR A 158 1.66 -13.39 5.57
N ILE A 159 2.67 -12.80 4.97
CA ILE A 159 2.58 -11.96 3.78
C ILE A 159 2.92 -12.84 2.58
N ARG A 160 1.98 -12.96 1.62
CA ARG A 160 2.20 -13.72 0.38
C ARG A 160 2.21 -12.77 -0.79
N ALA A 161 3.22 -12.87 -1.63
CA ALA A 161 3.38 -12.07 -2.82
C ALA A 161 2.64 -12.70 -4.01
N VAL A 162 1.97 -11.87 -4.79
CA VAL A 162 1.34 -12.20 -6.06
C VAL A 162 1.80 -11.16 -7.08
N ALA A 163 2.19 -11.57 -8.29
CA ALA A 163 2.60 -10.64 -9.32
C ALA A 163 1.48 -9.64 -9.66
N ALA A 164 1.84 -8.39 -9.93
CA ALA A 164 0.95 -7.33 -10.37
C ALA A 164 1.25 -6.93 -11.82
N ALA A 165 0.22 -6.49 -12.54
CA ALA A 165 0.34 -5.96 -13.89
C ALA A 165 0.16 -4.44 -13.86
N HIS A 166 1.21 -3.71 -13.50
CA HIS A 166 1.19 -2.27 -13.61
C HIS A 166 1.62 -1.90 -15.03
N GLU A 167 0.63 -1.63 -15.89
CA GLU A 167 0.64 -1.62 -17.35
C GLU A 167 0.74 -3.03 -17.98
N PHE A 168 1.73 -3.81 -17.62
CA PHE A 168 1.94 -5.18 -18.11
C PHE A 168 2.27 -6.11 -16.94
N LEU A 169 1.99 -7.40 -17.11
CA LEU A 169 2.52 -8.44 -16.24
C LEU A 169 4.01 -8.67 -16.61
N ALA A 170 4.84 -7.69 -16.23
CA ALA A 170 6.25 -7.67 -16.58
C ALA A 170 7.03 -8.65 -15.69
N ARG A 171 7.62 -9.66 -16.33
CA ARG A 171 8.58 -10.56 -15.70
C ARG A 171 9.93 -10.38 -16.38
N ASP A 172 10.94 -10.06 -15.60
CA ASP A 172 12.29 -9.94 -16.12
C ASP A 172 12.75 -11.31 -16.69
N PRO A 173 13.16 -11.39 -17.96
CA PRO A 173 13.48 -12.67 -18.61
C PRO A 173 14.77 -13.29 -18.10
N GLU A 174 15.70 -12.50 -17.54
CA GLU A 174 17.00 -13.00 -17.05
C GLU A 174 16.92 -13.48 -15.61
N THR A 175 16.28 -12.69 -14.74
CA THR A 175 16.18 -12.95 -13.31
C THR A 175 14.92 -13.73 -12.93
N GLY A 176 13.88 -13.67 -13.75
CA GLY A 176 12.56 -14.23 -13.45
C GLY A 176 11.78 -13.44 -12.41
N LEU A 177 12.25 -12.26 -12.01
CA LEU A 177 11.61 -11.42 -11.00
C LEU A 177 10.50 -10.56 -11.58
N TYR A 178 9.48 -10.31 -10.78
CA TYR A 178 8.43 -9.35 -11.06
C TYR A 178 8.72 -8.03 -10.33
N PRO A 179 8.71 -6.87 -11.02
CA PRO A 179 8.96 -5.58 -10.39
C PRO A 179 7.76 -5.03 -9.62
N CYS A 180 6.56 -5.56 -9.86
CA CYS A 180 5.33 -5.14 -9.21
C CYS A 180 4.66 -6.34 -8.56
N LEU A 181 4.24 -6.17 -7.30
CA LEU A 181 3.58 -7.20 -6.51
C LEU A 181 2.28 -6.67 -5.89
N GLN A 182 1.42 -7.60 -5.56
CA GLN A 182 0.25 -7.49 -4.71
C GLN A 182 0.51 -8.32 -3.46
N TYR A 183 -0.16 -8.03 -2.36
CA TYR A 183 0.04 -8.80 -1.13
C TYR A 183 -1.26 -9.39 -0.60
N MET A 184 -1.21 -10.69 -0.30
CA MET A 184 -2.21 -11.35 0.53
C MET A 184 -1.64 -11.45 1.95
N ILE A 185 -2.34 -10.88 2.93
CA ILE A 185 -1.94 -10.81 4.33
C ILE A 185 -2.87 -11.72 5.11
N GLU A 186 -2.31 -12.77 5.69
CA GLU A 186 -3.07 -13.81 6.38
C GLU A 186 -2.57 -13.97 7.82
N GLY A 187 -3.47 -14.05 8.76
CA GLY A 187 -3.16 -14.34 10.17
C GLY A 187 -4.29 -13.92 11.10
N ASN A 188 -4.21 -14.32 12.34
CA ASN A 188 -5.23 -14.01 13.35
C ASN A 188 -6.67 -14.33 12.92
N GLY A 189 -6.85 -15.35 12.07
CA GLY A 189 -8.18 -15.75 11.56
C GLY A 189 -8.74 -14.85 10.44
N VAL A 190 -7.97 -13.92 9.89
CA VAL A 190 -8.38 -12.99 8.82
C VAL A 190 -7.49 -13.10 7.59
N ARG A 191 -8.05 -12.71 6.43
CA ARG A 191 -7.33 -12.62 5.16
C ARG A 191 -7.64 -11.30 4.48
N ILE A 192 -6.59 -10.50 4.23
CA ILE A 192 -6.68 -9.16 3.68
C ILE A 192 -5.87 -9.11 2.39
N TYR A 193 -6.46 -8.60 1.32
CA TYR A 193 -5.81 -8.42 0.04
C TYR A 193 -5.52 -6.95 -0.21
N HIS A 194 -4.26 -6.65 -0.52
CA HIS A 194 -3.80 -5.34 -0.96
C HIS A 194 -3.33 -5.45 -2.40
N ALA A 195 -4.06 -4.84 -3.32
CA ALA A 195 -3.80 -4.99 -4.74
C ALA A 195 -2.56 -4.24 -5.24
N GLY A 196 -2.08 -3.22 -4.49
CA GLY A 196 -1.11 -2.28 -5.05
C GLY A 196 -1.67 -1.63 -6.31
N ASP A 197 -0.78 -1.21 -7.19
CA ASP A 197 -1.16 -0.71 -8.50
C ASP A 197 -1.16 -1.87 -9.50
N THR A 198 -2.32 -2.12 -10.10
CA THR A 198 -2.49 -3.23 -11.04
C THR A 198 -3.65 -3.01 -12.00
N LEU A 199 -3.51 -3.56 -13.19
CA LEU A 199 -4.60 -3.89 -14.09
C LEU A 199 -5.12 -5.28 -13.78
N ARG A 200 -6.33 -5.58 -14.26
CA ARG A 200 -6.83 -6.93 -14.30
C ARG A 200 -6.14 -7.68 -15.45
N TYR A 201 -5.49 -8.81 -15.17
CA TYR A 201 -4.76 -9.61 -16.14
C TYR A 201 -5.23 -11.06 -16.15
N GLU A 202 -4.89 -11.78 -17.22
CA GLU A 202 -5.24 -13.21 -17.37
C GLU A 202 -4.59 -14.05 -16.25
N GLY A 203 -5.38 -14.90 -15.60
CA GLY A 203 -4.94 -15.72 -14.47
C GLY A 203 -5.06 -15.06 -13.09
N MET A 204 -5.29 -13.74 -13.00
CA MET A 204 -5.41 -13.04 -11.72
C MET A 204 -6.60 -13.57 -10.89
N LEU A 205 -7.78 -13.66 -11.50
CA LEU A 205 -8.99 -14.12 -10.80
C LEU A 205 -8.85 -15.54 -10.22
N PRO A 206 -8.46 -16.58 -10.99
CA PRO A 206 -8.24 -17.91 -10.41
C PRO A 206 -7.14 -17.91 -9.35
N ARG A 207 -6.11 -17.05 -9.47
CA ARG A 207 -5.07 -16.90 -8.44
C ARG A 207 -5.65 -16.38 -7.14
N LEU A 208 -6.47 -15.32 -7.17
CA LEU A 208 -7.13 -14.78 -5.98
C LEU A 208 -8.11 -15.78 -5.38
N GLN A 209 -8.90 -16.47 -6.21
CA GLN A 209 -9.83 -17.51 -5.76
C GLN A 209 -9.12 -18.69 -5.08
N SER A 210 -7.88 -19.01 -5.47
CA SER A 210 -7.09 -20.09 -4.84
C SER A 210 -6.74 -19.83 -3.38
N PHE A 211 -6.81 -18.57 -2.92
CA PHE A 211 -6.67 -18.25 -1.49
C PHE A 211 -7.94 -18.55 -0.68
N GLY A 212 -9.05 -18.88 -1.34
CA GLY A 212 -10.36 -19.05 -0.70
C GLY A 212 -10.99 -17.68 -0.37
N ARG A 213 -11.82 -17.63 0.68
CA ARG A 213 -12.50 -16.38 1.05
C ARG A 213 -11.52 -15.32 1.52
N ILE A 214 -11.67 -14.13 0.98
CA ILE A 214 -10.93 -12.93 1.35
C ILE A 214 -11.86 -12.04 2.17
N ASP A 215 -11.45 -11.62 3.37
CA ASP A 215 -12.32 -10.89 4.28
C ASP A 215 -12.36 -9.40 3.95
N ALA A 216 -11.23 -8.80 3.52
CA ALA A 216 -11.17 -7.43 3.04
C ALA A 216 -10.20 -7.28 1.86
N ALA A 217 -10.48 -6.32 0.97
CA ALA A 217 -9.60 -5.96 -0.13
C ALA A 217 -9.49 -4.44 -0.28
N LEU A 218 -8.27 -3.92 -0.47
CA LEU A 218 -8.02 -2.55 -0.94
C LEU A 218 -7.66 -2.62 -2.43
N LEU A 219 -8.48 -1.96 -3.27
CA LEU A 219 -8.35 -2.00 -4.73
C LEU A 219 -8.15 -0.60 -5.31
N PRO A 220 -7.22 -0.40 -6.25
CA PRO A 220 -7.07 0.87 -6.94
C PRO A 220 -8.25 1.08 -7.90
N ILE A 221 -8.81 2.30 -7.93
CA ILE A 221 -9.96 2.65 -8.75
C ILE A 221 -9.72 3.83 -9.71
N ASN A 222 -8.53 4.44 -9.67
CA ASN A 222 -8.22 5.65 -10.44
C ASN A 222 -8.33 5.48 -11.95
N GLY A 223 -8.30 4.25 -12.47
CA GLY A 223 -8.47 3.97 -13.89
C GLY A 223 -7.29 4.42 -14.75
N ARG A 224 -7.52 4.50 -16.04
CA ARG A 224 -6.54 4.90 -17.06
C ARG A 224 -7.22 5.54 -18.27
N ASP A 225 -6.51 6.44 -18.94
CA ASP A 225 -6.97 7.07 -20.18
C ASP A 225 -5.80 7.62 -21.01
N GLY A 226 -6.08 7.95 -22.28
CA GLY A 226 -5.06 8.42 -23.22
C GLY A 226 -4.45 9.80 -22.87
N VAL A 227 -5.11 10.62 -22.03
CA VAL A 227 -4.58 11.91 -21.59
C VAL A 227 -3.48 11.70 -20.55
N ARG A 228 -3.77 10.85 -19.57
CA ARG A 228 -2.79 10.43 -18.55
C ARG A 228 -1.62 9.70 -19.19
N TYR A 229 -1.89 8.79 -20.11
CA TYR A 229 -0.86 8.04 -20.82
C TYR A 229 0.12 8.94 -21.58
N ARG A 230 -0.36 10.01 -22.25
CA ARG A 230 0.53 11.00 -22.89
C ARG A 230 1.43 11.76 -21.93
N ARG A 231 1.09 11.80 -20.64
CA ARG A 231 1.88 12.40 -19.55
C ARG A 231 2.75 11.39 -18.82
N ASN A 232 2.87 10.17 -19.35
CA ASN A 232 3.56 9.05 -18.72
C ASN A 232 2.97 8.70 -17.33
N CYS A 233 1.67 8.94 -17.16
CA CYS A 233 0.94 8.50 -15.98
C CYS A 233 0.28 7.17 -16.31
N ILE A 234 0.90 6.09 -15.85
CA ILE A 234 0.40 4.72 -16.00
C ILE A 234 -0.76 4.55 -15.03
N GLY A 235 -1.88 4.06 -15.54
CA GLY A 235 -3.08 3.90 -14.73
C GLY A 235 -3.28 2.48 -14.24
N ASN A 236 -4.35 2.32 -13.48
CA ASN A 236 -4.76 1.09 -12.83
C ASN A 236 -6.11 0.60 -13.36
N MET A 237 -6.71 -0.36 -12.67
CA MET A 237 -8.09 -0.75 -12.91
C MET A 237 -9.00 0.49 -12.88
N THR A 238 -9.96 0.54 -13.80
CA THR A 238 -11.10 1.44 -13.66
C THR A 238 -11.94 1.01 -12.46
N PHE A 239 -12.78 1.89 -11.95
CA PHE A 239 -13.65 1.53 -10.82
C PHE A 239 -14.59 0.36 -11.17
N GLN A 240 -15.03 0.23 -12.44
CA GLN A 240 -15.83 -0.90 -12.90
C GLN A 240 -15.04 -2.21 -12.88
N GLU A 241 -13.78 -2.19 -13.37
CA GLU A 241 -12.92 -3.37 -13.36
C GLU A 241 -12.59 -3.83 -11.93
N ALA A 242 -12.34 -2.89 -11.02
CA ALA A 242 -12.11 -3.17 -9.60
C ALA A 242 -13.37 -3.76 -8.92
N ALA A 243 -14.53 -3.18 -9.20
CA ALA A 243 -15.80 -3.70 -8.70
C ALA A 243 -16.12 -5.10 -9.24
N ASP A 244 -15.89 -5.33 -10.53
CA ASP A 244 -16.10 -6.63 -11.14
C ASP A 244 -15.14 -7.68 -10.57
N LEU A 245 -13.88 -7.31 -10.36
CA LEU A 245 -12.92 -8.20 -9.73
C LEU A 245 -13.39 -8.60 -8.32
N ALA A 246 -13.78 -7.62 -7.48
CA ALA A 246 -14.28 -7.87 -6.13
C ALA A 246 -15.51 -8.79 -6.12
N GLY A 247 -16.46 -8.53 -7.02
CA GLY A 247 -17.68 -9.34 -7.17
C GLY A 247 -17.41 -10.78 -7.60
N GLU A 248 -16.40 -11.01 -8.43
CA GLU A 248 -16.07 -12.31 -8.99
C GLU A 248 -15.24 -13.18 -8.05
N PHE A 249 -14.27 -12.61 -7.31
CA PHE A 249 -13.49 -13.43 -6.37
C PHE A 249 -14.18 -13.61 -5.00
N GLY A 250 -15.20 -12.82 -4.69
CA GLY A 250 -16.02 -13.01 -3.50
C GLY A 250 -15.37 -12.50 -2.22
N VAL A 251 -15.15 -11.18 -2.13
CA VAL A 251 -14.62 -10.51 -0.94
C VAL A 251 -15.73 -10.21 0.08
N GLY A 252 -15.41 -10.22 1.37
CA GLY A 252 -16.34 -9.82 2.43
C GLY A 252 -16.57 -8.31 2.49
N CYS A 253 -15.50 -7.54 2.35
CA CYS A 253 -15.49 -6.07 2.36
C CYS A 253 -14.50 -5.54 1.33
N VAL A 254 -14.87 -4.50 0.58
CA VAL A 254 -13.96 -3.83 -0.35
C VAL A 254 -13.81 -2.36 0.01
N LEU A 255 -12.57 -1.87 -0.07
CA LEU A 255 -12.20 -0.47 0.11
C LEU A 255 -11.63 0.05 -1.21
N PRO A 256 -12.15 1.15 -1.78
CA PRO A 256 -11.52 1.81 -2.90
C PRO A 256 -10.27 2.56 -2.45
N GLY A 257 -9.18 2.41 -3.18
CA GLY A 257 -7.91 3.12 -3.01
C GLY A 257 -7.52 3.91 -4.25
N HIS A 258 -6.43 4.65 -4.19
CA HIS A 258 -5.81 5.39 -5.29
C HIS A 258 -6.72 6.44 -5.94
N TRP A 259 -7.43 7.25 -5.13
CA TRP A 259 -8.41 8.19 -5.67
C TRP A 259 -8.34 9.62 -5.09
N ASP A 260 -7.61 9.85 -3.98
CA ASP A 260 -7.69 11.08 -3.20
C ASP A 260 -6.51 12.04 -3.35
N MET A 261 -5.32 11.52 -3.71
CA MET A 261 -4.07 12.25 -3.53
C MET A 261 -3.73 13.19 -4.68
N PHE A 262 -3.97 12.78 -5.92
CA PHE A 262 -3.59 13.53 -7.12
C PHE A 262 -4.81 13.83 -7.97
N ALA A 263 -5.12 15.12 -8.19
CA ALA A 263 -6.31 15.56 -8.93
C ALA A 263 -6.39 15.01 -10.36
N ASP A 264 -5.25 14.85 -11.00
CA ASP A 264 -5.13 14.38 -12.38
C ASP A 264 -4.98 12.85 -12.50
N ASN A 265 -4.99 12.13 -11.36
CA ASN A 265 -4.92 10.67 -11.30
C ASN A 265 -5.88 10.13 -10.21
N SER A 266 -7.15 10.44 -10.36
CA SER A 266 -8.21 10.19 -9.38
C SER A 266 -9.43 9.56 -10.06
N ALA A 267 -10.35 9.05 -9.24
CA ALA A 267 -11.71 8.61 -9.60
C ALA A 267 -12.68 8.92 -8.46
N ASP A 268 -13.97 8.88 -8.75
CA ASP A 268 -15.01 9.07 -7.73
C ASP A 268 -15.29 7.74 -6.98
N PRO A 269 -14.97 7.65 -5.68
CA PRO A 269 -15.23 6.45 -4.91
C PRO A 269 -16.73 6.19 -4.69
N ALA A 270 -17.60 7.20 -4.80
CA ALA A 270 -19.05 7.02 -4.74
C ALA A 270 -19.55 6.28 -5.98
N ALA A 271 -19.02 6.60 -7.17
CA ALA A 271 -19.35 5.87 -8.39
C ALA A 271 -18.95 4.39 -8.33
N PHE A 272 -17.83 4.08 -7.65
CA PHE A 272 -17.43 2.69 -7.37
C PHE A 272 -18.45 1.98 -6.46
N ALA A 273 -18.88 2.63 -5.38
CA ALA A 273 -19.85 2.06 -4.44
C ALA A 273 -21.22 1.83 -5.11
N ASP A 274 -21.70 2.82 -5.87
CA ASP A 274 -22.96 2.74 -6.61
C ASP A 274 -22.95 1.61 -7.65
N TYR A 275 -21.84 1.45 -8.37
CA TYR A 275 -21.70 0.37 -9.35
C TYR A 275 -21.70 -1.03 -8.68
N LEU A 276 -21.02 -1.15 -7.54
CA LEU A 276 -21.02 -2.39 -6.74
C LEU A 276 -22.42 -2.74 -6.26
N ASP A 277 -23.16 -1.79 -5.69
CA ASP A 277 -24.50 -2.03 -5.17
C ASP A 277 -25.47 -2.40 -6.30
N ALA A 278 -25.36 -1.73 -7.45
CA ALA A 278 -26.21 -2.02 -8.61
C ALA A 278 -25.95 -3.40 -9.24
N LYS A 279 -24.68 -3.83 -9.33
CA LYS A 279 -24.30 -5.05 -10.04
C LYS A 279 -24.18 -6.28 -9.13
N TYR A 280 -23.81 -6.07 -7.88
CA TYR A 280 -23.56 -7.12 -6.89
C TYR A 280 -24.32 -6.88 -5.57
N PRO A 281 -25.63 -6.63 -5.60
CA PRO A 281 -26.39 -6.21 -4.42
C PRO A 281 -26.26 -7.20 -3.26
N GLY A 282 -25.87 -6.69 -2.10
CA GLY A 282 -25.76 -7.47 -0.86
C GLY A 282 -24.67 -8.56 -0.84
N ARG A 283 -23.79 -8.64 -1.84
CA ARG A 283 -22.75 -9.68 -1.90
C ARG A 283 -21.53 -9.38 -1.03
N MET A 284 -21.23 -8.12 -0.81
CA MET A 284 -20.11 -7.63 -0.01
C MET A 284 -20.40 -6.26 0.58
N ALA A 285 -19.69 -5.89 1.62
CA ALA A 285 -19.68 -4.50 2.09
C ALA A 285 -18.74 -3.63 1.23
N CYS A 286 -19.15 -2.40 0.90
CA CYS A 286 -18.27 -1.38 0.36
C CYS A 286 -18.06 -0.31 1.40
N ILE A 287 -16.81 -0.02 1.76
CA ILE A 287 -16.46 1.03 2.71
C ILE A 287 -15.53 2.01 2.01
N ILE A 288 -16.02 3.22 1.75
CA ILE A 288 -15.16 4.35 1.34
C ILE A 288 -14.36 4.77 2.58
N PRO A 289 -13.04 4.53 2.62
CA PRO A 289 -12.30 4.73 3.85
C PRO A 289 -12.08 6.22 4.13
N GLU A 290 -12.14 6.59 5.41
CA GLU A 290 -11.71 7.89 5.91
C GLU A 290 -10.28 7.76 6.46
N VAL A 291 -9.45 8.77 6.20
CA VAL A 291 -8.04 8.77 6.65
C VAL A 291 -7.95 8.55 8.16
N MET A 292 -7.17 7.56 8.57
CA MET A 292 -6.91 7.16 9.97
C MET A 292 -8.14 6.80 10.80
N LYS A 293 -9.30 6.59 10.19
CA LYS A 293 -10.46 6.02 10.87
C LYS A 293 -10.40 4.49 10.79
N PRO A 294 -10.45 3.76 11.91
CA PRO A 294 -10.33 2.31 11.87
C PRO A 294 -11.54 1.65 11.20
N VAL A 295 -11.25 0.73 10.28
CA VAL A 295 -12.21 -0.21 9.70
C VAL A 295 -11.98 -1.56 10.33
N MET A 296 -12.94 -2.05 11.12
CA MET A 296 -12.85 -3.35 11.77
C MET A 296 -13.31 -4.44 10.81
N ILE A 297 -12.46 -5.45 10.62
CA ILE A 297 -12.74 -6.61 9.75
C ILE A 297 -12.98 -7.83 10.65
N SER A 298 -14.04 -8.56 10.34
CA SER A 298 -14.31 -9.88 10.94
C SER A 298 -13.86 -10.96 9.97
N GLY A 299 -13.01 -11.84 10.42
CA GLY A 299 -12.51 -12.96 9.65
C GLY A 299 -13.51 -14.11 9.55
N SER A 300 -13.34 -14.92 8.54
CA SER A 300 -14.14 -16.10 8.26
C SER A 300 -13.44 -17.40 8.66
N LEU A 301 -12.16 -17.33 9.04
CA LEU A 301 -11.39 -18.52 9.42
C LEU A 301 -11.67 -18.87 10.90
N SER A 302 -12.06 -20.13 11.15
CA SER A 302 -12.19 -20.63 12.51
C SER A 302 -10.83 -20.91 13.15
N GLU A 303 -10.73 -20.72 14.45
CA GLU A 303 -9.60 -21.25 15.24
C GLU A 303 -9.58 -22.78 15.08
N ASN A 304 -8.54 -23.32 14.46
CA ASN A 304 -8.34 -24.78 14.48
C ASN A 304 -7.99 -25.15 15.91
N LYS A 305 -8.96 -25.71 16.64
CA LYS A 305 -8.78 -26.26 17.98
C LYS A 305 -7.94 -27.53 17.95
#